data_6d6de7ec14235ae86855338210431b40
#
_entry.id   6d6de7ec14235ae86855338210431b40
#
_cell.length_a   1.000
_cell.length_b   1.000
_cell.length_c   1.000
_cell.angle_alpha   90.00
_cell.angle_beta   90.00
_cell.angle_gamma   90.00
#
_symmetry.space_group_name_H-M   'P 1'
#
loop_
_entity.id
_entity.type
_entity.pdbx_description
1 polymer ?
#
loop_
_entity_poly.entity_id
_entity_poly.type
_entity_poly.pdbx_seq_one_letter_code
_entity_poly.pdbx_strand_id
1 'polypeptide(L)'
;MTVGGIIFCVICSIFVIFLGVMIGSNTNPLVGFLVFVILVAGIWGGSYWYYNNTASGARAIKDQQSEFNNGIERHIVVKDYSGGIIAEYEGKMDIETDNETYVLFDDEEGKRHIIYNTTGFILIDEI
;
A
#
# COMPACT_ATOMS: atom_id res chain seq x y z
N MET A 1 8.52 -2.01 -0.74
CA MET A 1 8.09 -1.81 0.68
C MET A 1 7.47 -0.44 0.83
N THR A 2 6.48 -0.30 1.68
CA THR A 2 5.91 1.00 2.02
C THR A 2 6.83 1.80 2.94
N VAL A 3 6.68 3.14 2.98
CA VAL A 3 7.45 4.00 3.90
C VAL A 3 7.22 3.59 5.35
N GLY A 4 5.96 3.28 5.72
CA GLY A 4 5.64 2.76 7.05
C GLY A 4 6.34 1.44 7.38
N GLY A 5 6.45 0.53 6.41
CA GLY A 5 7.19 -0.72 6.54
C GLY A 5 8.69 -0.50 6.77
N ILE A 6 9.27 0.46 6.07
CA ILE A 6 10.69 0.82 6.25
C ILE A 6 10.91 1.41 7.65
N ILE A 7 10.07 2.34 8.09
CA ILE A 7 10.13 2.93 9.43
C ILE A 7 10.02 1.84 10.50
N PHE A 8 9.09 0.92 10.36
CA PHE A 8 8.95 -0.21 11.27
C PHE A 8 10.22 -1.06 11.34
N CYS A 9 10.82 -1.42 10.20
CA CYS A 9 12.07 -2.18 10.16
C CYS A 9 13.23 -1.43 10.83
N VAL A 10 13.32 -0.11 10.65
CA VAL A 10 14.34 0.72 11.29
C VAL A 10 14.17 0.73 12.81
N ILE A 11 12.95 0.93 13.31
CA ILE A 11 12.66 0.91 14.76
C ILE A 11 13.02 -0.45 15.35
N CYS A 12 12.59 -1.55 14.71
CA CYS A 12 12.92 -2.90 15.15
C CYS A 12 14.44 -3.14 15.15
N SER A 13 15.17 -2.62 14.15
CA SER A 13 16.62 -2.76 14.07
C SER A 13 17.33 -2.05 15.24
N ILE A 14 16.84 -0.90 15.67
CA ILE A 14 17.37 -0.19 16.85
C ILE A 14 17.19 -1.04 18.12
N PHE A 15 16.03 -1.66 18.30
CA PHE A 15 15.81 -2.59 19.41
C PHE A 15 16.74 -3.80 19.37
N VAL A 16 16.98 -4.35 18.19
CA VAL A 16 17.90 -5.48 18.00
C VAL A 16 19.36 -5.11 18.29
N ILE A 17 19.78 -3.89 17.95
CA ILE A 17 21.10 -3.37 18.33
C ILE A 17 21.25 -3.37 19.86
N PHE A 18 20.26 -2.84 20.56
CA PHE A 18 20.29 -2.81 22.03
C PHE A 18 20.37 -4.21 22.64
N LEU A 19 19.57 -5.16 22.13
CA LEU A 19 19.65 -6.57 22.57
C LEU A 19 20.99 -7.22 22.25
N GLY A 20 21.54 -6.98 21.08
CA GLY A 20 22.85 -7.49 20.67
C GLY A 20 23.97 -7.01 21.56
N VAL A 21 23.95 -5.73 21.97
CA VAL A 21 24.90 -5.15 22.92
C VAL A 21 24.73 -5.76 24.30
N MET A 22 23.50 -5.92 24.78
CA MET A 22 23.24 -6.55 26.09
C MET A 22 23.75 -7.99 26.15
N ILE A 23 23.49 -8.78 25.12
CA ILE A 23 23.94 -10.18 25.04
C ILE A 23 25.46 -10.23 24.93
N GLY A 24 26.04 -9.40 24.07
CA GLY A 24 27.49 -9.35 23.87
C GLY A 24 28.26 -8.94 25.12
N SER A 25 27.70 -8.05 25.95
CA SER A 25 28.34 -7.62 27.21
C SER A 25 28.30 -8.69 28.30
N ASN A 26 27.27 -9.57 28.28
CA ASN A 26 27.10 -10.60 29.29
C ASN A 26 27.75 -11.96 28.92
N THR A 27 28.02 -12.19 27.63
CA THR A 27 28.59 -13.46 27.16
C THR A 27 29.88 -13.24 26.36
N ASN A 28 29.75 -12.97 25.09
CA ASN A 28 30.85 -12.75 24.16
C ASN A 28 30.41 -11.78 23.06
N PRO A 29 31.20 -10.75 22.71
CA PRO A 29 30.85 -9.78 21.69
C PRO A 29 30.57 -10.42 20.33
N LEU A 30 31.22 -11.52 19.99
CA LEU A 30 30.95 -12.30 18.76
C LEU A 30 29.53 -12.89 18.75
N VAL A 31 29.05 -13.41 19.86
CA VAL A 31 27.69 -13.97 19.99
C VAL A 31 26.65 -12.86 19.84
N GLY A 32 26.84 -11.70 20.49
CA GLY A 32 25.97 -10.55 20.34
C GLY A 32 25.88 -10.05 18.89
N PHE A 33 27.01 -10.01 18.19
CA PHE A 33 27.05 -9.64 16.78
C PHE A 33 26.32 -10.64 15.88
N LEU A 34 26.52 -11.93 16.07
CA LEU A 34 25.81 -12.97 15.29
C LEU A 34 24.28 -12.90 15.48
N VAL A 35 23.83 -12.76 16.72
CA VAL A 35 22.40 -12.59 17.03
C VAL A 35 21.84 -11.35 16.33
N PHE A 36 22.56 -10.22 16.39
CA PHE A 36 22.17 -9.00 15.69
C PHE A 36 21.98 -9.22 14.18
N VAL A 37 22.98 -9.83 13.52
CA VAL A 37 22.92 -10.06 12.05
C VAL A 37 21.73 -10.96 11.68
N ILE A 38 21.50 -12.06 12.42
CA ILE A 38 20.40 -13.00 12.15
C ILE A 38 19.04 -12.31 12.31
N LEU A 39 18.85 -11.54 13.38
CA LEU A 39 17.58 -10.85 13.63
C LEU A 39 17.30 -9.75 12.61
N VAL A 40 18.29 -8.95 12.26
CA VAL A 40 18.14 -7.90 11.24
C VAL A 40 17.83 -8.53 9.88
N ALA A 41 18.55 -9.57 9.48
CA ALA A 41 18.28 -10.27 8.24
C ALA A 41 16.87 -10.88 8.20
N GLY A 42 16.37 -11.42 9.33
CA GLY A 42 15.02 -11.93 9.47
C GLY A 42 13.96 -10.86 9.32
N ILE A 43 14.13 -9.70 9.98
CA ILE A 43 13.19 -8.58 9.92
C ILE A 43 13.10 -8.00 8.50
N TRP A 44 14.22 -7.69 7.88
CA TRP A 44 14.25 -7.11 6.54
C TRP A 44 13.85 -8.11 5.46
N GLY A 45 14.35 -9.35 5.55
CA GLY A 45 13.99 -10.43 4.62
C GLY A 45 12.53 -10.81 4.70
N GLY A 46 11.98 -10.94 5.90
CA GLY A 46 10.56 -11.22 6.12
C GLY A 46 9.65 -10.11 5.63
N SER A 47 10.01 -8.84 5.90
CA SER A 47 9.27 -7.68 5.40
C SER A 47 9.32 -7.60 3.88
N TYR A 48 10.47 -7.78 3.27
CA TYR A 48 10.61 -7.79 1.81
C TYR A 48 9.77 -8.89 1.18
N TRP A 49 9.81 -10.10 1.73
CA TRP A 49 8.99 -11.23 1.26
C TRP A 49 7.49 -10.91 1.37
N TYR A 50 7.06 -10.37 2.50
CA TYR A 50 5.66 -10.01 2.73
C TYR A 50 5.13 -9.04 1.66
N TYR A 51 5.84 -7.94 1.40
CA TYR A 51 5.40 -6.94 0.43
C TYR A 51 5.41 -7.43 -1.02
N ASN A 52 6.27 -8.38 -1.35
CA ASN A 52 6.39 -8.89 -2.72
C ASN A 52 5.56 -10.15 -3.00
N ASN A 53 5.21 -10.93 -1.98
CA ASN A 53 4.58 -12.25 -2.17
C ASN A 53 3.16 -12.35 -1.58
N THR A 54 2.66 -11.34 -0.88
CA THR A 54 1.30 -11.36 -0.35
C THR A 54 0.41 -10.33 -1.05
N ALA A 55 -0.88 -10.65 -1.18
CA ALA A 55 -1.86 -9.73 -1.73
C ALA A 55 -2.04 -8.47 -0.85
N SER A 56 -1.95 -8.64 0.47
CA SER A 56 -2.04 -7.53 1.42
C SER A 56 -0.87 -6.55 1.30
N GLY A 57 0.35 -7.07 1.15
CA GLY A 57 1.55 -6.26 0.93
C GLY A 57 1.51 -5.52 -0.41
N ALA A 58 1.07 -6.18 -1.47
CA ALA A 58 0.89 -5.55 -2.78
C ALA A 58 -0.14 -4.42 -2.75
N ARG A 59 -1.27 -4.61 -2.05
CA ARG A 59 -2.28 -3.56 -1.85
C ARG A 59 -1.72 -2.37 -1.09
N ALA A 60 -0.99 -2.60 0.01
CA ALA A 60 -0.38 -1.54 0.79
C ALA A 60 0.59 -0.66 -0.04
N ILE A 61 1.36 -1.27 -0.93
CA ILE A 61 2.25 -0.54 -1.85
C ILE A 61 1.44 0.30 -2.84
N LYS A 62 0.37 -0.25 -3.42
CA LYS A 62 -0.50 0.46 -4.37
C LYS A 62 -1.22 1.63 -3.72
N ASP A 63 -1.75 1.45 -2.51
CA ASP A 63 -2.42 2.51 -1.76
C ASP A 63 -1.47 3.66 -1.48
N GLN A 64 -0.25 3.36 -1.03
CA GLN A 64 0.77 4.38 -0.82
C GLN A 64 1.17 5.09 -2.13
N GLN A 65 1.30 4.35 -3.23
CA GLN A 65 1.60 4.93 -4.54
C GLN A 65 0.49 5.86 -5.01
N SER A 66 -0.77 5.49 -4.76
CA SER A 66 -1.93 6.33 -5.06
C SER A 66 -1.89 7.64 -4.27
N GLU A 67 -1.58 7.60 -2.98
CA GLU A 67 -1.45 8.81 -2.15
C GLU A 67 -0.34 9.75 -2.62
N PHE A 68 0.84 9.22 -2.95
CA PHE A 68 1.98 10.05 -3.36
C PHE A 68 1.90 10.58 -4.79
N ASN A 69 1.25 9.85 -5.69
CA ASN A 69 1.17 10.19 -7.12
C ASN A 69 -0.18 10.80 -7.53
N ASN A 70 -1.04 11.20 -6.58
CA ASN A 70 -2.40 11.68 -6.84
C ASN A 70 -3.25 10.67 -7.62
N GLY A 71 -3.11 9.40 -7.30
CA GLY A 71 -3.86 8.32 -7.90
C GLY A 71 -3.06 7.40 -8.81
N ILE A 72 -3.72 6.36 -9.28
CA ILE A 72 -3.21 5.35 -10.21
C ILE A 72 -3.96 5.51 -11.52
N GLU A 73 -3.31 5.23 -12.65
CA GLU A 73 -4.00 5.20 -13.95
C GLU A 73 -5.12 4.17 -13.94
N ARG A 74 -6.33 4.65 -14.15
CA ARG A 74 -7.55 3.85 -14.12
C ARG A 74 -8.49 4.25 -15.23
N HIS A 75 -9.34 3.30 -15.62
CA HIS A 75 -10.42 3.49 -16.54
C HIS A 75 -11.75 3.24 -15.82
N ILE A 76 -12.59 4.27 -15.73
CA ILE A 76 -13.90 4.20 -15.08
C ILE A 76 -14.97 4.28 -16.15
N VAL A 77 -15.84 3.29 -16.20
CA VAL A 77 -17.00 3.24 -17.09
C VAL A 77 -18.26 3.17 -16.25
N VAL A 78 -19.16 4.13 -16.42
CA VAL A 78 -20.47 4.15 -15.80
C VAL A 78 -21.50 3.67 -16.84
N LYS A 79 -22.18 2.57 -16.55
CA LYS A 79 -23.18 1.94 -17.40
C LYS A 79 -24.57 2.06 -16.80
N ASP A 80 -25.58 2.19 -17.67
CA ASP A 80 -26.97 2.13 -17.28
C ASP A 80 -27.43 0.66 -17.09
N TYR A 81 -28.68 0.47 -16.69
CA TYR A 81 -29.27 -0.84 -16.47
C TYR A 81 -29.32 -1.70 -17.75
N SER A 82 -29.41 -1.09 -18.93
CA SER A 82 -29.42 -1.79 -20.21
C SER A 82 -28.03 -2.06 -20.80
N GLY A 83 -26.98 -1.64 -20.13
CA GLY A 83 -25.59 -1.81 -20.55
C GLY A 83 -25.03 -0.66 -21.39
N GLY A 84 -25.79 0.41 -21.60
CA GLY A 84 -25.31 1.62 -22.27
C GLY A 84 -24.31 2.42 -21.43
N ILE A 85 -23.31 3.02 -22.09
CA ILE A 85 -22.30 3.84 -21.42
C ILE A 85 -22.88 5.22 -21.18
N ILE A 86 -22.97 5.65 -19.90
CA ILE A 86 -23.42 6.97 -19.50
C ILE A 86 -22.24 7.95 -19.45
N ALA A 87 -21.13 7.51 -18.86
CA ALA A 87 -19.91 8.31 -18.71
C ALA A 87 -18.69 7.41 -18.70
N GLU A 88 -17.58 7.94 -19.16
CA GLU A 88 -16.31 7.25 -19.22
C GLU A 88 -15.18 8.22 -18.81
N TYR A 89 -14.31 7.77 -17.94
CA TYR A 89 -13.16 8.52 -17.44
C TYR A 89 -11.90 7.68 -17.55
N GLU A 90 -10.82 8.28 -18.01
CA GLU A 90 -9.51 7.63 -18.13
C GLU A 90 -8.42 8.59 -17.65
N GLY A 91 -7.44 8.07 -16.92
CA GLY A 91 -6.30 8.82 -16.42
C GLY A 91 -5.95 8.46 -15.00
N LYS A 92 -5.11 9.28 -14.36
CA LYS A 92 -4.74 9.12 -12.96
C LYS A 92 -5.89 9.57 -12.06
N MET A 93 -6.34 8.70 -11.20
CA MET A 93 -7.46 8.94 -10.31
C MET A 93 -7.20 8.35 -8.94
N ASP A 94 -7.53 9.13 -7.92
CA ASP A 94 -7.60 8.66 -6.54
C ASP A 94 -9.06 8.35 -6.21
N ILE A 95 -9.37 7.08 -5.97
CA ILE A 95 -10.75 6.60 -5.80
C ILE A 95 -11.00 6.23 -4.36
N GLU A 96 -12.04 6.80 -3.78
CA GLU A 96 -12.56 6.45 -2.46
C GLU A 96 -13.80 5.58 -2.60
N THR A 97 -13.74 4.34 -2.12
CA THR A 97 -14.79 3.33 -2.25
C THR A 97 -15.43 2.93 -0.94
N ASP A 98 -15.22 3.69 0.12
CA ASP A 98 -15.74 3.37 1.46
C ASP A 98 -17.26 3.50 1.58
N ASN A 99 -17.92 4.02 0.55
CA ASN A 99 -19.37 4.21 0.55
C ASN A 99 -20.04 3.33 -0.51
N GLU A 100 -21.08 2.60 -0.12
CA GLU A 100 -21.85 1.74 -1.02
C GLU A 100 -22.78 2.53 -1.96
N THR A 101 -23.07 3.79 -1.65
CA THR A 101 -24.08 4.60 -2.35
C THR A 101 -23.48 5.39 -3.51
N TYR A 102 -22.22 5.76 -3.43
CA TYR A 102 -21.54 6.54 -4.46
C TYR A 102 -20.05 6.19 -4.55
N VAL A 103 -19.47 6.50 -5.70
CA VAL A 103 -18.02 6.46 -5.93
C VAL A 103 -17.51 7.90 -6.03
N LEU A 104 -16.51 8.22 -5.24
CA LEU A 104 -15.86 9.52 -5.23
C LEU A 104 -14.43 9.36 -5.76
N PHE A 105 -14.03 10.20 -6.70
CA PHE A 105 -12.65 10.22 -7.18
C PHE A 105 -12.20 11.62 -7.56
N ASP A 106 -10.93 11.86 -7.41
CA ASP A 106 -10.26 13.08 -7.87
C ASP A 106 -9.46 12.77 -9.14
N ASP A 107 -9.59 13.61 -10.16
CA ASP A 107 -8.87 13.46 -11.44
C ASP A 107 -7.47 14.10 -11.42
N GLU A 108 -6.74 14.02 -12.54
CA GLU A 108 -5.40 14.57 -12.67
C GLU A 108 -5.34 16.09 -12.48
N GLU A 109 -6.44 16.79 -12.73
CA GLU A 109 -6.56 18.24 -12.55
C GLU A 109 -6.96 18.63 -11.11
N GLY A 110 -7.17 17.65 -10.24
CA GLY A 110 -7.62 17.83 -8.87
C GLY A 110 -9.12 18.13 -8.73
N LYS A 111 -9.90 17.89 -9.78
CA LYS A 111 -11.36 18.03 -9.75
C LYS A 111 -12.00 16.79 -9.18
N ARG A 112 -12.91 17.00 -8.24
CA ARG A 112 -13.66 15.93 -7.60
C ARG A 112 -14.89 15.53 -8.38
N HIS A 113 -15.05 14.24 -8.63
CA HIS A 113 -16.19 13.65 -9.28
C HIS A 113 -16.91 12.72 -8.30
N ILE A 114 -18.22 12.81 -8.24
CA ILE A 114 -19.07 11.96 -7.42
C ILE A 114 -20.09 11.28 -8.33
N ILE A 115 -20.09 9.95 -8.35
CA ILE A 115 -21.02 9.15 -9.15
C ILE A 115 -21.93 8.38 -8.21
N TYR A 116 -23.21 8.74 -8.20
CA TYR A 116 -24.22 8.00 -7.45
C TYR A 116 -24.69 6.78 -8.24
N ASN A 117 -24.57 5.61 -7.61
CA ASN A 117 -25.01 4.36 -8.22
C ASN A 117 -26.46 4.07 -7.85
N THR A 118 -27.41 4.50 -8.70
CA THR A 118 -28.85 4.34 -8.44
C THR A 118 -29.46 3.15 -9.15
N THR A 119 -29.16 2.92 -10.43
CA THR A 119 -29.83 1.90 -11.25
C THR A 119 -28.89 1.16 -12.21
N GLY A 120 -27.64 1.54 -12.32
CA GLY A 120 -26.66 0.92 -13.20
C GLY A 120 -25.50 0.30 -12.42
N PHE A 121 -24.37 0.13 -13.08
CA PHE A 121 -23.14 -0.36 -12.48
C PHE A 121 -21.93 0.45 -12.97
N ILE A 122 -20.91 0.45 -12.14
CA ILE A 122 -19.66 1.17 -12.37
C ILE A 122 -18.54 0.14 -12.47
N LEU A 123 -17.80 0.17 -13.59
CA LEU A 123 -16.61 -0.65 -13.79
C LEU A 123 -15.37 0.23 -13.59
N ILE A 124 -14.47 -0.21 -12.73
CA ILE A 124 -13.21 0.47 -12.44
C ILE A 124 -12.07 -0.49 -12.70
N ASP A 125 -11.28 -0.22 -13.72
CA ASP A 125 -10.15 -1.05 -14.10
C ASP A 125 -8.84 -0.24 -13.99
N GLU A 126 -7.78 -0.87 -13.50
CA GLU A 126 -6.42 -0.34 -13.63
C GLU A 126 -5.91 -0.55 -15.06
N ILE A 127 -5.27 0.44 -15.57
CA ILE A 127 -4.62 0.38 -16.88
C ILE A 127 -3.21 -0.21 -16.74
#